data_10534ed4e1a139eecab54be404169fd9
#
_entry.id   10534ed4e1a139eecab54be404169fd9
#
_cell.length_a   1.000
_cell.length_b   1.000
_cell.length_c   1.000
_cell.angle_alpha   90.00
_cell.angle_beta   90.00
_cell.angle_gamma   90.00
#
_symmetry.space_group_name_H-M   'P 1'
#
loop_
_entity.id
_entity.type
_entity.pdbx_description
1 polymer ?
#
loop_
_entity_poly.entity_id
_entity_poly.type
_entity_poly.pdbx_seq_one_letter_code
_entity_poly.pdbx_strand_id
1 'polypeptide(L)'
;VSDDFDNPMQLLSAYEEGLQGYIDSPRERGLFSESQKQSVYSEPNIMGSGQGQRALLWQYTQALDPLSFTERQTTGDCTSHCSRNARDTSRATQILVERRPEDFIVRGATEPTYGARGHTGQGMSPARAATFENEVGFLIRKKYEPVDLSAYKSSIGAGWGGRGVPEDVKALCRQNKVGIIRQLTRVQDAVDALFNGYCVASGQFAAWSPTPNKDHIHPRAAGGWSHAMATVGMDFTRKFWPFDVFFIANSWGPWCQAPKEWPSDYPKYVPGMIVTKAEDWEVCVRGGDCYAYGSVDGFPPQKLPDYGTIGLLRHD
;
A
#
# COMPACT_ATOMS: atom_id res chain seq x y z
N VAL A 1 -8.39 12.72 -22.84
CA VAL A 1 -7.19 12.32 -22.08
C VAL A 1 -6.46 11.35 -22.97
N SER A 2 -5.28 11.73 -23.44
CA SER A 2 -4.53 11.10 -24.53
C SER A 2 -3.89 9.78 -24.12
N ASP A 3 -3.89 8.83 -25.07
CA ASP A 3 -3.36 7.47 -25.00
C ASP A 3 -1.82 7.40 -25.03
N ASP A 4 -1.11 8.18 -24.21
CA ASP A 4 0.34 8.34 -24.28
C ASP A 4 1.18 7.23 -23.61
N PHE A 5 0.59 6.07 -23.27
CA PHE A 5 1.30 5.02 -22.54
C PHE A 5 1.60 3.73 -23.32
N ASP A 6 1.46 3.75 -24.66
CA ASP A 6 1.70 2.55 -25.49
C ASP A 6 3.18 2.30 -25.83
N ASN A 7 4.14 3.05 -25.28
CA ASN A 7 5.53 2.95 -25.67
C ASN A 7 6.41 2.32 -24.57
N PRO A 8 7.09 1.17 -24.83
CA PRO A 8 8.09 0.57 -23.91
C PRO A 8 9.22 1.54 -23.51
N MET A 9 9.48 2.59 -24.29
CA MET A 9 10.45 3.65 -23.96
C MET A 9 10.01 4.50 -22.76
N GLN A 10 8.72 4.60 -22.44
CA GLN A 10 8.25 5.34 -21.27
C GLN A 10 8.47 4.57 -19.95
N LEU A 11 8.62 3.26 -20.03
CA LEU A 11 9.04 2.42 -18.89
C LEU A 11 10.51 2.67 -18.51
N LEU A 12 11.36 2.87 -19.51
CA LEU A 12 12.73 3.31 -19.32
C LEU A 12 12.77 4.68 -18.66
N SER A 13 11.86 5.61 -19.01
CA SER A 13 11.83 6.94 -18.43
C SER A 13 11.47 6.96 -16.94
N ALA A 14 10.54 6.13 -16.48
CA ALA A 14 10.22 6.04 -15.05
C ALA A 14 11.41 5.47 -14.24
N TYR A 15 12.17 4.56 -14.83
CA TYR A 15 13.44 4.06 -14.29
C TYR A 15 14.52 5.15 -14.30
N GLU A 16 14.63 5.89 -15.41
CA GLU A 16 15.59 6.98 -15.62
C GLU A 16 15.24 8.25 -14.84
N GLU A 17 13.96 8.52 -14.58
CA GLU A 17 13.47 9.66 -13.80
C GLU A 17 13.72 9.56 -12.30
N GLY A 18 14.37 8.48 -11.82
CA GLY A 18 14.68 8.31 -10.39
C GLY A 18 13.44 8.11 -9.50
N LEU A 19 12.37 7.55 -10.05
CA LEU A 19 11.15 7.23 -9.31
C LEU A 19 11.27 5.97 -8.45
N GLN A 20 12.46 5.36 -8.39
CA GLN A 20 12.78 4.27 -7.50
C GLN A 20 13.32 4.84 -6.20
N GLY A 21 12.76 4.42 -5.09
CA GLY A 21 13.11 5.01 -3.80
C GLY A 21 13.02 4.01 -2.65
N TYR A 22 13.03 2.71 -2.94
CA TYR A 22 13.17 1.70 -1.92
C TYR A 22 14.64 1.59 -1.48
N ILE A 23 14.86 1.70 -0.18
CA ILE A 23 16.16 1.47 0.46
C ILE A 23 16.04 0.22 1.32
N ASP A 24 16.83 -0.81 1.03
CA ASP A 24 16.99 -1.97 1.89
C ASP A 24 17.81 -1.59 3.13
N SER A 25 17.20 -1.68 4.30
CA SER A 25 17.87 -1.34 5.57
C SER A 25 17.67 -2.45 6.61
N PRO A 26 18.57 -3.47 6.63
CA PRO A 26 18.53 -4.53 7.63
C PRO A 26 18.53 -4.01 9.07
N ARG A 27 19.25 -2.90 9.32
CA ARG A 27 19.29 -2.27 10.64
C ARG A 27 17.92 -1.74 11.06
N GLU A 28 17.23 -1.01 10.20
CA GLU A 28 15.92 -0.44 10.53
C GLU A 28 14.86 -1.54 10.66
N ARG A 29 14.94 -2.60 9.83
CA ARG A 29 14.09 -3.79 10.00
C ARG A 29 14.31 -4.47 11.35
N GLY A 30 15.56 -4.65 11.78
CA GLY A 30 15.88 -5.22 13.08
C GLY A 30 15.31 -4.41 14.23
N LEU A 31 15.48 -3.08 14.22
CA LEU A 31 14.92 -2.20 15.24
C LEU A 31 13.39 -2.25 15.27
N PHE A 32 12.74 -2.27 14.10
CA PHE A 32 11.28 -2.41 14.04
C PHE A 32 10.82 -3.76 14.61
N SER A 33 11.46 -4.85 14.21
CA SER A 33 11.14 -6.20 14.70
C SER A 33 11.31 -6.34 16.21
N GLU A 34 12.32 -5.69 16.80
CA GLU A 34 12.52 -5.68 18.25
C GLU A 34 11.42 -4.93 18.99
N SER A 35 10.92 -3.83 18.41
CA SER A 35 9.80 -3.05 18.99
C SER A 35 8.45 -3.78 18.85
N GLN A 36 8.30 -4.63 17.84
CA GLN A 36 7.05 -5.30 17.45
C GLN A 36 7.18 -6.82 17.53
N LYS A 37 7.58 -7.36 18.68
CA LYS A 37 7.90 -8.80 18.89
C LYS A 37 6.75 -9.80 18.65
N GLN A 38 5.62 -9.36 18.14
CA GLN A 38 4.45 -10.21 17.94
C GLN A 38 4.26 -10.51 16.45
N SER A 39 3.92 -11.76 16.12
CA SER A 39 3.55 -12.14 14.76
C SER A 39 2.15 -11.63 14.39
N VAL A 40 1.82 -11.61 13.10
CA VAL A 40 0.45 -11.31 12.63
C VAL A 40 -0.59 -12.19 13.34
N TYR A 41 -0.26 -13.46 13.57
CA TYR A 41 -1.14 -14.41 14.25
C TYR A 41 -1.37 -14.14 15.74
N SER A 42 -0.54 -13.32 16.37
CA SER A 42 -0.78 -12.92 17.77
C SER A 42 -1.74 -11.74 17.90
N GLU A 43 -2.19 -11.18 16.80
CA GLU A 43 -3.18 -10.12 16.83
C GLU A 43 -4.57 -10.71 17.13
N PRO A 44 -5.24 -10.22 18.19
CA PRO A 44 -6.56 -10.71 18.56
C PRO A 44 -7.62 -10.50 17.47
N ASN A 45 -7.28 -9.75 16.43
CA ASN A 45 -8.17 -9.34 15.35
C ASN A 45 -8.01 -10.19 14.10
N ILE A 46 -7.04 -11.10 14.04
CA ILE A 46 -6.90 -12.05 12.94
C ILE A 46 -7.90 -13.20 13.16
N MET A 47 -9.01 -13.14 12.46
CA MET A 47 -10.15 -14.06 12.59
C MET A 47 -10.18 -15.03 11.42
N GLY A 48 -9.25 -16.00 11.41
CA GLY A 48 -9.23 -17.06 10.40
C GLY A 48 -8.24 -16.82 9.26
N SER A 49 -8.08 -17.85 8.44
CA SER A 49 -7.16 -17.90 7.33
C SER A 49 -7.79 -17.38 6.05
N GLY A 50 -7.01 -16.63 5.26
CA GLY A 50 -7.39 -16.20 3.92
C GLY A 50 -7.23 -17.27 2.82
N GLN A 51 -6.81 -18.48 3.16
CA GLN A 51 -6.66 -19.56 2.18
C GLN A 51 -7.99 -19.93 1.53
N GLY A 52 -7.99 -19.99 0.18
CA GLY A 52 -9.19 -20.26 -0.59
C GLY A 52 -10.22 -19.12 -0.59
N GLN A 53 -9.86 -17.96 -0.06
CA GLN A 53 -10.72 -16.79 0.09
C GLN A 53 -10.33 -15.65 -0.88
N ARG A 54 -11.19 -14.63 -0.93
CA ARG A 54 -11.00 -13.43 -1.75
C ARG A 54 -11.18 -12.18 -0.87
N ALA A 55 -10.29 -11.22 -1.03
CA ALA A 55 -10.37 -9.90 -0.39
C ALA A 55 -9.99 -8.81 -1.41
N LEU A 56 -10.95 -7.99 -1.83
CA LEU A 56 -10.80 -6.95 -2.83
C LEU A 56 -10.86 -5.57 -2.16
N LEU A 57 -9.85 -5.26 -1.32
CA LEU A 57 -9.94 -4.15 -0.36
C LEU A 57 -9.88 -2.78 -1.03
N TRP A 58 -9.26 -2.64 -2.19
CA TRP A 58 -9.20 -1.37 -2.93
C TRP A 58 -10.58 -0.80 -3.26
N GLN A 59 -11.63 -1.61 -3.31
CA GLN A 59 -13.00 -1.16 -3.56
C GLN A 59 -13.47 -0.13 -2.52
N TYR A 60 -13.07 -0.32 -1.27
CA TYR A 60 -13.44 0.56 -0.18
C TYR A 60 -12.75 1.92 -0.30
N THR A 61 -11.48 1.92 -0.68
CA THR A 61 -10.76 3.15 -0.97
C THR A 61 -11.37 3.89 -2.15
N GLN A 62 -11.70 3.17 -3.25
CA GLN A 62 -12.36 3.79 -4.40
C GLN A 62 -13.75 4.36 -4.08
N ALA A 63 -14.49 3.71 -3.18
CA ALA A 63 -15.79 4.20 -2.75
C ALA A 63 -15.71 5.52 -1.98
N LEU A 64 -14.65 5.70 -1.19
CA LEU A 64 -14.43 6.90 -0.37
C LEU A 64 -13.65 7.99 -1.12
N ASP A 65 -12.61 7.63 -1.87
CA ASP A 65 -11.79 8.51 -2.69
C ASP A 65 -11.48 7.85 -4.03
N PRO A 66 -12.30 8.06 -5.06
CA PRO A 66 -12.08 7.45 -6.38
C PRO A 66 -10.73 7.77 -7.03
N LEU A 67 -10.07 8.83 -6.57
CA LEU A 67 -8.78 9.30 -7.09
C LEU A 67 -7.59 8.88 -6.23
N SER A 68 -7.79 8.10 -5.15
CA SER A 68 -6.72 7.77 -4.19
C SER A 68 -5.48 7.14 -4.84
N PHE A 69 -5.67 6.23 -5.80
CA PHE A 69 -4.58 5.52 -6.47
C PHE A 69 -4.02 6.25 -7.70
N THR A 70 -4.58 7.40 -8.07
CA THR A 70 -4.13 8.17 -9.25
C THR A 70 -3.04 9.17 -8.94
N GLU A 71 -2.73 9.43 -7.67
CA GLU A 71 -1.67 10.35 -7.28
C GLU A 71 -0.30 9.77 -7.64
N ARG A 72 0.34 10.36 -8.65
CA ARG A 72 1.64 9.93 -9.15
C ARG A 72 2.76 10.54 -8.32
N GLN A 73 3.72 9.72 -7.86
CA GLN A 73 4.96 10.21 -7.28
C GLN A 73 5.82 10.95 -8.32
N THR A 74 6.58 11.94 -7.87
CA THR A 74 7.48 12.75 -8.72
C THR A 74 8.92 12.77 -8.21
N THR A 75 9.25 11.93 -7.24
CA THR A 75 10.60 11.73 -6.68
C THR A 75 10.72 10.30 -6.17
N GLY A 76 11.85 9.90 -5.61
CA GLY A 76 12.07 8.57 -5.02
C GLY A 76 11.34 8.35 -3.69
N ASP A 77 10.06 8.69 -3.59
CA ASP A 77 9.22 8.57 -2.39
C ASP A 77 8.20 7.43 -2.44
N CYS A 78 8.48 6.41 -3.26
CA CYS A 78 7.60 5.24 -3.44
C CYS A 78 7.21 4.58 -2.10
N THR A 79 8.12 4.53 -1.14
CA THR A 79 7.87 3.94 0.17
C THR A 79 6.76 4.68 0.93
N SER A 80 6.74 6.01 0.91
CA SER A 80 5.67 6.78 1.55
C SER A 80 4.33 6.68 0.82
N HIS A 81 4.34 6.58 -0.51
CA HIS A 81 3.13 6.26 -1.28
C HIS A 81 2.63 4.84 -1.00
N CYS A 82 3.54 3.89 -0.91
CA CYS A 82 3.24 2.51 -0.54
C CYS A 82 2.55 2.42 0.84
N SER A 83 3.17 3.01 1.87
CA SER A 83 2.62 3.06 3.23
C SER A 83 1.25 3.75 3.25
N ARG A 84 1.11 4.89 2.54
CA ARG A 84 -0.17 5.59 2.40
C ARG A 84 -1.24 4.68 1.78
N ASN A 85 -0.95 4.04 0.65
CA ASN A 85 -1.92 3.18 -0.02
C ASN A 85 -2.36 2.01 0.85
N ALA A 86 -1.43 1.35 1.56
CA ALA A 86 -1.74 0.27 2.48
C ALA A 86 -2.61 0.77 3.66
N ARG A 87 -2.18 1.83 4.33
CA ARG A 87 -2.88 2.44 5.46
C ARG A 87 -4.28 2.94 5.08
N ASP A 88 -4.38 3.74 4.00
CA ASP A 88 -5.64 4.36 3.61
C ASP A 88 -6.66 3.29 3.15
N THR A 89 -6.20 2.21 2.52
CA THR A 89 -7.06 1.08 2.13
C THR A 89 -7.53 0.27 3.34
N SER A 90 -6.64 -0.03 4.29
CA SER A 90 -7.03 -0.67 5.54
C SER A 90 -8.06 0.18 6.29
N ARG A 91 -7.84 1.49 6.37
CA ARG A 91 -8.76 2.41 7.02
C ARG A 91 -10.10 2.52 6.29
N ALA A 92 -10.10 2.61 4.97
CA ALA A 92 -11.34 2.62 4.18
C ALA A 92 -12.15 1.35 4.41
N THR A 93 -11.49 0.20 4.50
CA THR A 93 -12.12 -1.08 4.85
C THR A 93 -12.78 -0.99 6.23
N GLN A 94 -12.07 -0.47 7.21
CA GLN A 94 -12.60 -0.30 8.58
C GLN A 94 -13.82 0.61 8.61
N ILE A 95 -13.77 1.76 7.95
CA ILE A 95 -14.89 2.72 7.92
C ILE A 95 -16.12 2.10 7.30
N LEU A 96 -16.00 1.46 6.13
CA LEU A 96 -17.15 0.97 5.39
C LEU A 96 -17.69 -0.36 5.89
N VAL A 97 -16.82 -1.26 6.34
CA VAL A 97 -17.23 -2.56 6.83
C VAL A 97 -17.73 -2.48 8.27
N GLU A 98 -17.08 -1.67 9.12
CA GLU A 98 -17.43 -1.54 10.52
C GLU A 98 -18.45 -0.42 10.80
N ARG A 99 -18.83 0.32 9.77
CA ARG A 99 -19.76 1.45 9.87
C ARG A 99 -19.31 2.49 10.92
N ARG A 100 -18.03 2.80 10.96
CA ARG A 100 -17.52 3.82 11.87
C ARG A 100 -17.90 5.21 11.40
N PRO A 101 -18.40 6.06 12.29
CA PRO A 101 -18.75 7.44 11.97
C PRO A 101 -17.46 8.29 11.97
N GLU A 102 -16.53 8.01 11.09
CA GLU A 102 -15.35 8.87 10.93
C GLU A 102 -15.54 9.78 9.72
N ASP A 103 -15.44 11.09 9.95
CA ASP A 103 -15.40 12.13 8.91
C ASP A 103 -14.21 11.99 7.96
N PHE A 104 -13.49 10.90 8.07
CA PHE A 104 -12.23 10.73 7.41
C PHE A 104 -12.35 9.97 6.12
N ILE A 105 -12.36 10.70 5.05
CA ILE A 105 -12.42 10.17 3.70
C ILE A 105 -11.49 10.94 2.77
N VAL A 106 -10.36 11.37 3.29
CA VAL A 106 -9.38 12.09 2.47
C VAL A 106 -8.09 11.30 2.50
N ARG A 107 -7.47 11.15 1.32
CA ARG A 107 -6.20 10.42 1.21
C ARG A 107 -5.15 10.99 2.14
N GLY A 108 -4.28 10.13 2.63
CA GLY A 108 -3.14 10.53 3.43
C GLY A 108 -2.11 11.36 2.64
N ALA A 109 -1.45 12.28 3.32
CA ALA A 109 -0.30 12.99 2.79
C ALA A 109 0.96 12.13 2.94
N THR A 110 1.78 12.06 1.90
CA THR A 110 3.03 11.28 1.88
C THR A 110 4.22 12.05 2.42
N GLU A 111 4.15 13.38 2.42
CA GLU A 111 5.26 14.27 2.72
C GLU A 111 5.80 14.12 4.16
N PRO A 112 4.98 13.99 5.22
CA PRO A 112 5.50 13.76 6.57
C PRO A 112 6.28 12.45 6.67
N THR A 113 5.73 11.35 6.13
CA THR A 113 6.39 10.05 6.12
C THR A 113 7.71 10.13 5.35
N TYR A 114 7.73 10.70 4.14
CA TYR A 114 8.96 10.86 3.35
C TYR A 114 9.97 11.79 4.02
N GLY A 115 9.50 12.84 4.68
CA GLY A 115 10.33 13.77 5.46
C GLY A 115 11.07 13.11 6.62
N ALA A 116 10.58 11.98 7.11
CA ALA A 116 11.19 11.25 8.22
C ALA A 116 12.37 10.34 7.82
N ARG A 117 12.78 10.32 6.54
CA ARG A 117 13.81 9.38 6.04
C ARG A 117 15.21 9.55 6.65
N GLY A 118 15.52 10.73 7.23
CA GLY A 118 16.77 10.94 8.00
C GLY A 118 18.02 11.23 7.17
N HIS A 119 17.87 11.52 5.87
CA HIS A 119 18.97 11.89 4.96
C HIS A 119 18.46 12.81 3.84
N THR A 120 19.38 13.46 3.13
CA THR A 120 19.05 14.40 2.03
C THR A 120 18.82 13.70 0.69
N GLY A 121 19.33 12.48 0.53
CA GLY A 121 19.15 11.68 -0.69
C GLY A 121 17.71 11.25 -0.93
N GLN A 122 17.46 10.65 -2.07
CA GLN A 122 16.19 10.02 -2.38
C GLN A 122 16.07 8.64 -1.71
N GLY A 123 14.86 8.14 -1.62
CA GLY A 123 14.54 6.82 -1.10
C GLY A 123 14.31 6.78 0.42
N MET A 124 13.70 5.68 0.83
CA MET A 124 13.40 5.40 2.24
C MET A 124 13.18 3.89 2.42
N SER A 125 13.49 3.35 3.60
CA SER A 125 13.10 1.97 3.91
C SER A 125 11.65 1.89 4.39
N PRO A 126 10.91 0.82 4.07
CA PRO A 126 9.57 0.58 4.58
C PRO A 126 9.52 0.46 6.11
N ALA A 127 10.55 -0.12 6.73
CA ALA A 127 10.68 -0.18 8.18
C ALA A 127 10.64 1.21 8.83
N ARG A 128 11.36 2.17 8.25
CA ARG A 128 11.38 3.55 8.75
C ARG A 128 10.05 4.26 8.56
N ALA A 129 9.38 4.02 7.44
CA ALA A 129 8.04 4.54 7.21
C ALA A 129 7.05 3.97 8.24
N ALA A 130 7.09 2.65 8.45
CA ALA A 130 6.27 1.97 9.45
C ALA A 130 6.52 2.49 10.87
N THR A 131 7.79 2.66 11.27
CA THR A 131 8.16 3.24 12.56
C THR A 131 7.58 4.65 12.71
N PHE A 132 7.75 5.53 11.71
CA PHE A 132 7.25 6.89 11.78
C PHE A 132 5.72 6.92 11.91
N GLU A 133 4.99 6.16 11.10
CA GLU A 133 3.53 6.16 11.13
C GLU A 133 2.95 5.52 12.39
N ASN A 134 3.67 4.58 13.01
CA ASN A 134 3.28 3.97 14.29
C ASN A 134 3.59 4.88 15.50
N GLU A 135 4.78 5.49 15.54
CA GLU A 135 5.22 6.28 16.70
C GLU A 135 4.76 7.73 16.64
N VAL A 136 4.83 8.34 15.46
CA VAL A 136 4.51 9.77 15.26
C VAL A 136 3.14 9.94 14.62
N GLY A 137 2.81 9.16 13.60
CA GLY A 137 1.53 9.24 12.92
C GLY A 137 1.61 9.84 11.51
N PHE A 138 0.47 10.25 10.99
CA PHE A 138 0.34 10.77 9.63
C PHE A 138 -0.63 11.95 9.54
N LEU A 139 -0.62 12.63 8.39
CA LEU A 139 -1.56 13.68 8.05
C LEU A 139 -2.38 13.31 6.80
N ILE A 140 -3.52 13.95 6.65
CA ILE A 140 -4.38 13.83 5.46
C ILE A 140 -4.13 15.00 4.51
N ARG A 141 -4.59 14.88 3.27
CA ARG A 141 -4.56 15.95 2.26
C ARG A 141 -5.47 17.10 2.67
N LYS A 142 -4.93 18.10 3.35
CA LYS A 142 -5.56 19.39 3.61
C LYS A 142 -4.53 20.47 3.91
N LYS A 143 -4.97 21.71 4.00
CA LYS A 143 -4.15 22.80 4.49
C LYS A 143 -4.13 22.79 6.03
N TYR A 144 -2.93 22.83 6.59
CA TYR A 144 -2.66 23.03 8.02
C TYR A 144 -2.00 24.37 8.21
N GLU A 145 -2.07 24.91 9.45
CA GLU A 145 -1.40 26.19 9.78
C GLU A 145 0.09 26.21 9.39
N PRO A 146 0.91 25.21 9.77
CA PRO A 146 2.34 25.24 9.46
C PRO A 146 2.67 24.79 8.03
N VAL A 147 1.76 24.13 7.32
CA VAL A 147 2.05 23.55 5.99
C VAL A 147 0.80 23.28 5.17
N ASP A 148 0.85 23.59 3.88
CA ASP A 148 -0.20 23.23 2.93
C ASP A 148 0.07 21.86 2.26
N LEU A 149 -0.66 20.83 2.69
CA LEU A 149 -0.64 19.48 2.15
C LEU A 149 -1.90 19.13 1.34
N SER A 150 -2.70 20.11 0.93
CA SER A 150 -3.93 19.89 0.16
C SER A 150 -3.70 19.23 -1.20
N ALA A 151 -2.50 19.41 -1.76
CA ALA A 151 -2.03 18.71 -2.94
C ALA A 151 -0.65 18.11 -2.69
N TYR A 152 -0.33 17.01 -3.39
CA TYR A 152 0.99 16.40 -3.32
C TYR A 152 2.08 17.35 -3.82
N LYS A 153 3.12 17.53 -3.00
CA LYS A 153 4.30 18.35 -3.31
C LYS A 153 5.56 17.63 -2.80
N SER A 154 6.20 16.88 -3.68
CA SER A 154 7.42 16.12 -3.32
C SER A 154 8.51 16.98 -2.67
N SER A 155 8.62 18.25 -3.05
CA SER A 155 9.61 19.19 -2.51
C SER A 155 9.46 19.44 -1.00
N ILE A 156 8.26 19.34 -0.43
CA ILE A 156 8.03 19.47 1.02
C ILE A 156 8.70 18.32 1.75
N GLY A 157 8.34 17.08 1.45
CA GLY A 157 8.95 15.89 2.06
C GLY A 157 10.45 15.79 1.76
N ALA A 158 10.86 16.15 0.54
CA ALA A 158 12.26 16.23 0.17
C ALA A 158 13.03 17.21 1.06
N GLY A 159 12.49 18.39 1.29
CA GLY A 159 13.09 19.42 2.11
C GLY A 159 13.23 19.06 3.61
N TRP A 160 12.38 18.17 4.10
CA TRP A 160 12.47 17.70 5.50
C TRP A 160 13.47 16.55 5.70
N GLY A 161 13.82 15.82 4.65
CA GLY A 161 14.54 14.54 4.76
C GLY A 161 15.80 14.56 5.63
N GLY A 162 16.71 15.53 5.40
CA GLY A 162 17.96 15.60 6.16
C GLY A 162 17.82 16.25 7.55
N ARG A 163 16.93 17.22 7.67
CA ARG A 163 16.71 17.98 8.93
C ARG A 163 15.54 17.45 9.78
N GLY A 164 14.79 16.50 9.24
CA GLY A 164 13.61 15.95 9.89
C GLY A 164 12.32 16.75 9.63
N VAL A 165 11.20 16.11 9.92
CA VAL A 165 9.88 16.73 9.88
C VAL A 165 9.80 17.77 11.00
N PRO A 166 9.31 19.01 10.77
CA PRO A 166 9.14 20.02 11.80
C PRO A 166 8.30 19.53 12.98
N GLU A 167 8.60 20.02 14.20
CA GLU A 167 7.96 19.48 15.41
C GLU A 167 6.47 19.86 15.51
N ASP A 168 6.08 21.02 15.00
CA ASP A 168 4.68 21.44 14.88
C ASP A 168 3.89 20.51 13.92
N VAL A 169 4.50 20.09 12.81
CA VAL A 169 3.92 19.10 11.89
C VAL A 169 3.82 17.73 12.57
N LYS A 170 4.85 17.29 13.31
CA LYS A 170 4.79 16.03 14.08
C LYS A 170 3.71 16.07 15.15
N ALA A 171 3.51 17.21 15.80
CA ALA A 171 2.46 17.37 16.80
C ALA A 171 1.07 17.14 16.19
N LEU A 172 0.86 17.60 14.95
CA LEU A 172 -0.36 17.30 14.19
C LEU A 172 -0.46 15.81 13.81
N CYS A 173 0.65 15.20 13.36
CA CYS A 173 0.68 13.77 13.00
C CYS A 173 0.26 12.88 14.19
N ARG A 174 0.68 13.25 15.43
CA ARG A 174 0.36 12.47 16.65
C ARG A 174 -1.13 12.33 16.94
N GLN A 175 -1.96 13.12 16.29
CA GLN A 175 -3.42 12.98 16.36
C GLN A 175 -3.96 11.79 15.55
N ASN A 176 -3.16 11.27 14.61
CA ASN A 176 -3.54 10.15 13.75
C ASN A 176 -2.37 9.17 13.65
N LYS A 177 -2.37 8.13 14.45
CA LYS A 177 -1.35 7.08 14.44
C LYS A 177 -1.89 5.79 13.82
N VAL A 178 -1.01 4.99 13.25
CA VAL A 178 -1.32 3.62 12.91
C VAL A 178 -1.04 2.76 14.14
N GLY A 179 -2.10 2.27 14.78
CA GLY A 179 -1.98 1.53 16.04
C GLY A 179 -1.29 0.18 15.89
N ILE A 180 -1.51 -0.50 14.77
CA ILE A 180 -0.96 -1.83 14.51
C ILE A 180 -0.25 -1.85 13.17
N ILE A 181 1.06 -2.09 13.18
CA ILE A 181 1.84 -2.44 12.00
C ILE A 181 2.64 -3.69 12.34
N ARG A 182 2.58 -4.73 11.50
CA ARG A 182 3.29 -5.99 11.72
C ARG A 182 4.18 -6.33 10.54
N GLN A 183 5.42 -6.70 10.83
CA GLN A 183 6.33 -7.24 9.82
C GLN A 183 5.86 -8.64 9.42
N LEU A 184 5.84 -8.90 8.12
CA LEU A 184 5.46 -10.17 7.54
C LEU A 184 6.70 -10.92 7.07
N THR A 185 6.73 -12.23 7.29
CA THR A 185 7.86 -13.08 6.92
C THR A 185 7.47 -14.22 5.98
N ARG A 186 6.18 -14.44 5.76
CA ARG A 186 5.64 -15.50 4.90
C ARG A 186 4.51 -14.96 4.04
N VAL A 187 4.31 -15.55 2.87
CA VAL A 187 3.16 -15.24 1.99
C VAL A 187 1.84 -15.45 2.74
N GLN A 188 1.75 -16.53 3.55
CA GLN A 188 0.56 -16.81 4.35
C GLN A 188 0.20 -15.67 5.31
N ASP A 189 1.18 -15.00 5.91
CA ASP A 189 0.93 -13.86 6.79
C ASP A 189 0.27 -12.70 6.03
N ALA A 190 0.67 -12.49 4.76
CA ALA A 190 0.04 -11.47 3.90
C ALA A 190 -1.38 -11.86 3.48
N VAL A 191 -1.61 -13.15 3.19
CA VAL A 191 -2.94 -13.70 2.86
C VAL A 191 -3.89 -13.49 4.03
N ASP A 192 -3.46 -13.85 5.24
CA ASP A 192 -4.28 -13.72 6.45
C ASP A 192 -4.51 -12.25 6.83
N ALA A 193 -3.49 -11.38 6.66
CA ALA A 193 -3.62 -9.95 6.88
C ALA A 193 -4.66 -9.34 5.94
N LEU A 194 -4.55 -9.59 4.63
CA LEU A 194 -5.49 -9.08 3.63
C LEU A 194 -6.91 -9.59 3.83
N PHE A 195 -7.08 -10.88 4.16
CA PHE A 195 -8.39 -11.44 4.48
C PHE A 195 -9.05 -10.73 5.66
N ASN A 196 -8.26 -10.30 6.63
CA ASN A 196 -8.73 -9.56 7.80
C ASN A 196 -8.75 -8.03 7.60
N GLY A 197 -8.62 -7.55 6.36
CA GLY A 197 -8.75 -6.14 6.02
C GLY A 197 -7.48 -5.32 6.17
N TYR A 198 -6.33 -5.94 6.42
CA TYR A 198 -5.04 -5.27 6.61
C TYR A 198 -4.22 -5.33 5.34
N CYS A 199 -4.07 -4.19 4.68
CA CYS A 199 -3.25 -4.10 3.47
C CYS A 199 -1.76 -4.12 3.79
N VAL A 200 -0.97 -4.51 2.79
CA VAL A 200 0.45 -4.78 2.97
C VAL A 200 1.29 -3.80 2.18
N ALA A 201 2.17 -3.07 2.86
CA ALA A 201 3.24 -2.29 2.24
C ALA A 201 4.49 -3.16 2.10
N SER A 202 5.08 -3.21 0.90
CA SER A 202 6.27 -4.02 0.64
C SER A 202 7.34 -3.27 -0.17
N GLY A 203 8.57 -3.29 0.33
CA GLY A 203 9.76 -2.96 -0.43
C GLY A 203 10.26 -4.18 -1.19
N GLN A 204 10.75 -4.00 -2.42
CA GLN A 204 11.14 -5.11 -3.27
C GLN A 204 12.13 -4.72 -4.36
N PHE A 205 12.88 -5.70 -4.82
CA PHE A 205 13.73 -5.60 -6.01
C PHE A 205 13.13 -6.28 -7.24
N ALA A 206 11.88 -6.76 -7.17
CA ALA A 206 11.22 -7.37 -8.31
C ALA A 206 10.66 -6.33 -9.27
N ALA A 207 10.75 -6.60 -10.56
CA ALA A 207 10.07 -5.85 -11.62
C ALA A 207 8.87 -6.64 -12.14
N TRP A 208 7.87 -5.92 -12.64
CA TRP A 208 6.66 -6.49 -13.23
C TRP A 208 6.50 -6.00 -14.67
N SER A 209 5.95 -6.85 -15.53
CA SER A 209 5.61 -6.42 -16.89
C SER A 209 4.47 -5.40 -16.86
N PRO A 210 4.54 -4.31 -17.62
CA PRO A 210 3.42 -3.37 -17.75
C PRO A 210 2.27 -3.96 -18.60
N THR A 211 2.54 -5.04 -19.33
CA THR A 211 1.56 -5.69 -20.19
C THR A 211 1.16 -7.03 -19.59
N PRO A 212 -0.14 -7.24 -19.34
CA PRO A 212 -0.64 -8.54 -18.91
C PRO A 212 -0.38 -9.63 -19.94
N ASN A 213 -0.11 -10.82 -19.46
CA ASN A 213 0.03 -12.01 -20.32
C ASN A 213 -1.35 -12.60 -20.72
N LYS A 214 -1.32 -13.75 -21.38
CA LYS A 214 -2.54 -14.48 -21.78
C LYS A 214 -3.43 -14.94 -20.61
N ASP A 215 -2.86 -15.03 -19.42
CA ASP A 215 -3.58 -15.41 -18.19
C ASP A 215 -4.12 -14.19 -17.45
N HIS A 216 -4.14 -13.01 -18.08
CA HIS A 216 -4.65 -11.74 -17.54
C HIS A 216 -3.92 -11.25 -16.27
N ILE A 217 -2.64 -11.62 -16.12
CA ILE A 217 -1.77 -11.16 -15.03
C ILE A 217 -0.54 -10.43 -15.58
N HIS A 218 0.05 -9.57 -14.75
CA HIS A 218 1.33 -8.92 -15.00
C HIS A 218 2.44 -9.87 -14.52
N PRO A 219 3.13 -10.57 -15.42
CA PRO A 219 4.17 -11.51 -15.02
C PRO A 219 5.38 -10.74 -14.47
N ARG A 220 6.18 -11.43 -13.69
CA ARG A 220 7.47 -10.94 -13.27
C ARG A 220 8.35 -10.66 -14.49
N ALA A 221 8.93 -9.46 -14.57
CA ALA A 221 9.82 -9.06 -15.63
C ALA A 221 11.28 -9.42 -15.32
N ALA A 222 12.11 -9.49 -16.36
CA ALA A 222 13.55 -9.56 -16.20
C ALA A 222 14.09 -8.25 -15.58
N GLY A 223 15.17 -8.34 -14.82
CA GLY A 223 15.72 -7.22 -14.06
C GLY A 223 15.03 -7.00 -12.71
N GLY A 224 15.19 -5.83 -12.15
CA GLY A 224 14.67 -5.50 -10.82
C GLY A 224 14.42 -4.02 -10.66
N TRP A 225 13.44 -3.69 -9.84
CA TRP A 225 13.14 -2.34 -9.37
C TRP A 225 13.54 -2.20 -7.92
N SER A 226 14.15 -1.09 -7.57
CA SER A 226 14.28 -0.67 -6.18
C SER A 226 13.03 0.15 -5.80
N HIS A 227 11.90 -0.54 -5.59
CA HIS A 227 10.59 0.08 -5.51
C HIS A 227 9.75 -0.48 -4.36
N ALA A 228 8.82 0.32 -3.85
CA ALA A 228 7.87 -0.10 -2.83
C ALA A 228 6.43 0.09 -3.31
N MET A 229 5.58 -0.92 -3.09
CA MET A 229 4.19 -0.94 -3.53
C MET A 229 3.28 -1.57 -2.49
N ALA A 230 1.99 -1.20 -2.51
CA ALA A 230 1.00 -1.70 -1.58
C ALA A 230 0.18 -2.84 -2.19
N THR A 231 0.12 -3.98 -1.52
CA THR A 231 -0.83 -5.04 -1.86
C THR A 231 -2.16 -4.74 -1.18
N VAL A 232 -3.19 -4.55 -2.00
CA VAL A 232 -4.51 -4.02 -1.60
C VAL A 232 -5.65 -5.00 -1.85
N GLY A 233 -5.30 -6.23 -2.17
CA GLY A 233 -6.28 -7.30 -2.34
C GLY A 233 -5.64 -8.61 -2.77
N MET A 234 -6.46 -9.66 -2.73
CA MET A 234 -6.10 -11.01 -3.14
C MET A 234 -7.30 -11.78 -3.69
N ASP A 235 -7.05 -12.77 -4.52
CA ASP A 235 -8.00 -13.85 -4.82
C ASP A 235 -7.31 -15.20 -4.82
N PHE A 236 -7.65 -16.02 -3.85
CA PHE A 236 -7.18 -17.38 -3.63
C PHE A 236 -8.30 -18.41 -3.88
N THR A 237 -9.42 -17.98 -4.43
CA THR A 237 -10.56 -18.86 -4.73
C THR A 237 -10.34 -19.73 -5.96
N ARG A 238 -9.41 -19.34 -6.84
CA ARG A 238 -9.11 -20.00 -8.12
C ARG A 238 -10.32 -20.13 -9.06
N LYS A 239 -11.29 -19.21 -8.92
CA LYS A 239 -12.51 -19.23 -9.75
C LYS A 239 -12.29 -18.61 -11.13
N PHE A 240 -11.58 -17.48 -11.21
CA PHE A 240 -11.26 -16.83 -12.48
C PHE A 240 -9.83 -17.17 -12.94
N TRP A 241 -8.84 -17.00 -12.07
CA TRP A 241 -7.49 -17.48 -12.33
C TRP A 241 -7.34 -18.89 -11.78
N PRO A 242 -6.65 -19.82 -12.49
CA PRO A 242 -6.41 -21.18 -11.98
C PRO A 242 -5.32 -21.24 -10.89
N PHE A 243 -4.85 -20.10 -10.42
CA PHE A 243 -3.82 -19.91 -9.39
C PHE A 243 -4.19 -18.73 -8.50
N ASP A 244 -3.47 -18.61 -7.39
CA ASP A 244 -3.66 -17.55 -6.40
C ASP A 244 -3.05 -16.25 -6.91
N VAL A 245 -3.74 -15.12 -6.72
CA VAL A 245 -3.29 -13.80 -7.18
C VAL A 245 -3.34 -12.74 -6.10
N PHE A 246 -2.43 -11.77 -6.22
CA PHE A 246 -2.44 -10.51 -5.48
C PHE A 246 -2.69 -9.32 -6.40
N PHE A 247 -3.29 -8.27 -5.82
CA PHE A 247 -3.56 -6.99 -6.45
C PHE A 247 -2.70 -5.92 -5.79
N ILE A 248 -1.84 -5.26 -6.58
CA ILE A 248 -0.82 -4.35 -6.09
C ILE A 248 -1.08 -2.95 -6.64
N ALA A 249 -1.25 -1.98 -5.75
CA ALA A 249 -1.36 -0.56 -6.11
C ALA A 249 0.04 0.04 -6.24
N ASN A 250 0.31 0.60 -7.43
CA ASN A 250 1.54 1.31 -7.74
C ASN A 250 1.34 2.83 -7.57
N SER A 251 2.43 3.58 -7.51
CA SER A 251 2.45 5.03 -7.37
C SER A 251 2.93 5.78 -8.63
N TRP A 252 2.94 5.11 -9.78
CA TRP A 252 3.35 5.70 -11.07
C TRP A 252 2.16 6.14 -11.94
N GLY A 253 0.96 6.23 -11.37
CA GLY A 253 -0.26 6.49 -12.12
C GLY A 253 -0.64 5.29 -13.01
N PRO A 254 -1.33 5.51 -14.14
CA PRO A 254 -1.80 4.42 -15.03
C PRO A 254 -0.68 3.88 -15.92
N TRP A 255 0.43 3.46 -15.35
CA TRP A 255 1.64 3.05 -16.06
C TRP A 255 1.54 1.68 -16.75
N CYS A 256 0.65 0.79 -16.29
CA CYS A 256 0.47 -0.53 -16.90
C CYS A 256 -0.92 -0.67 -17.53
N GLN A 257 -1.00 -1.57 -18.50
CA GLN A 257 -2.25 -1.88 -19.20
C GLN A 257 -3.18 -2.68 -18.28
N ALA A 258 -4.48 -2.45 -18.43
CA ALA A 258 -5.48 -3.29 -17.77
C ALA A 258 -5.47 -4.72 -18.34
N PRO A 259 -5.77 -5.75 -17.54
CA PRO A 259 -6.08 -7.08 -18.05
C PRO A 259 -7.17 -7.01 -19.12
N LYS A 260 -7.02 -7.78 -20.20
CA LYS A 260 -8.01 -7.82 -21.30
C LYS A 260 -9.37 -8.33 -20.82
N GLU A 261 -9.37 -9.27 -19.89
CA GLU A 261 -10.55 -9.78 -19.22
C GLU A 261 -10.46 -9.47 -17.74
N TRP A 262 -11.58 -9.01 -17.17
CA TRP A 262 -11.73 -8.66 -15.77
C TRP A 262 -13.02 -9.27 -15.25
N PRO A 263 -13.02 -9.97 -14.10
CA PRO A 263 -14.23 -10.61 -13.60
C PRO A 263 -15.37 -9.61 -13.40
N SER A 264 -16.55 -9.95 -13.90
CA SER A 264 -17.72 -9.08 -13.87
C SER A 264 -18.25 -8.81 -12.44
N ASP A 265 -17.93 -9.71 -11.50
CA ASP A 265 -18.28 -9.63 -10.09
C ASP A 265 -17.22 -8.91 -9.24
N TYR A 266 -16.17 -8.35 -9.88
CA TYR A 266 -15.15 -7.58 -9.20
C TYR A 266 -15.45 -6.07 -9.24
N PRO A 267 -14.90 -5.32 -8.25
CA PRO A 267 -14.87 -3.86 -8.33
C PRO A 267 -14.13 -3.41 -9.59
N LYS A 268 -14.38 -2.17 -10.01
CA LYS A 268 -13.69 -1.60 -11.17
C LYS A 268 -12.17 -1.70 -11.01
N TYR A 269 -11.50 -2.10 -12.10
CA TYR A 269 -10.04 -2.09 -12.16
C TYR A 269 -9.47 -0.70 -11.90
N VAL A 270 -8.41 -0.63 -11.10
CA VAL A 270 -7.66 0.61 -10.85
C VAL A 270 -6.59 0.77 -11.91
N PRO A 271 -6.60 1.83 -12.73
CA PRO A 271 -5.55 2.07 -13.72
C PRO A 271 -4.15 2.06 -13.06
N GLY A 272 -3.25 1.27 -13.60
CA GLY A 272 -1.89 1.11 -13.07
C GLY A 272 -1.73 0.07 -11.95
N MET A 273 -2.81 -0.63 -11.57
CA MET A 273 -2.75 -1.73 -10.62
C MET A 273 -2.15 -2.98 -11.27
N ILE A 274 -1.23 -3.62 -10.55
CA ILE A 274 -0.61 -4.88 -10.98
C ILE A 274 -1.45 -6.04 -10.45
N VAL A 275 -1.75 -7.01 -11.31
CA VAL A 275 -2.29 -8.32 -10.94
C VAL A 275 -1.17 -9.33 -11.11
N THR A 276 -0.79 -10.05 -10.08
CA THR A 276 0.34 -10.99 -10.13
C THR A 276 0.05 -12.29 -9.41
N LYS A 277 0.75 -13.37 -9.77
CA LYS A 277 0.68 -14.62 -9.02
C LYS A 277 1.26 -14.48 -7.63
N ALA A 278 0.65 -15.16 -6.67
CA ALA A 278 1.16 -15.18 -5.30
C ALA A 278 2.58 -15.76 -5.20
N GLU A 279 2.92 -16.76 -6.02
CA GLU A 279 4.26 -17.34 -6.09
C GLU A 279 5.31 -16.33 -6.58
N ASP A 280 4.96 -15.46 -7.53
CA ASP A 280 5.86 -14.39 -8.02
C ASP A 280 6.02 -13.28 -6.97
N TRP A 281 4.96 -13.03 -6.19
CA TRP A 281 4.96 -12.03 -5.12
C TRP A 281 5.79 -12.46 -3.90
N GLU A 282 6.07 -13.74 -3.70
CA GLU A 282 6.85 -14.26 -2.58
C GLU A 282 8.21 -13.56 -2.43
N VAL A 283 8.79 -13.07 -3.52
CA VAL A 283 10.05 -12.30 -3.50
C VAL A 283 9.94 -11.04 -2.61
N CYS A 284 8.77 -10.44 -2.50
CA CYS A 284 8.53 -9.26 -1.67
C CYS A 284 8.70 -9.59 -0.18
N VAL A 285 8.27 -10.77 0.24
CA VAL A 285 8.37 -11.23 1.64
C VAL A 285 9.78 -11.70 1.98
N ARG A 286 10.45 -12.36 1.05
CA ARG A 286 11.81 -12.89 1.27
C ARG A 286 12.82 -11.82 1.63
N GLY A 287 12.63 -10.58 1.15
CA GLY A 287 13.45 -9.43 1.54
C GLY A 287 13.23 -8.97 2.98
N GLY A 288 12.16 -9.41 3.64
CA GLY A 288 11.81 -9.06 5.02
C GLY A 288 11.30 -7.63 5.21
N ASP A 289 11.11 -6.87 4.14
CA ASP A 289 10.63 -5.48 4.17
C ASP A 289 9.16 -5.39 3.76
N CYS A 290 8.32 -6.16 4.46
CA CYS A 290 6.91 -6.34 4.19
C CYS A 290 6.11 -6.12 5.47
N TYR A 291 5.14 -5.20 5.46
CA TYR A 291 4.42 -4.74 6.65
C TYR A 291 2.93 -4.70 6.41
N ALA A 292 2.15 -5.39 7.25
CA ALA A 292 0.70 -5.26 7.31
C ALA A 292 0.32 -4.04 8.15
N TYR A 293 -0.52 -3.19 7.57
CA TYR A 293 -1.07 -2.00 8.20
C TYR A 293 -2.45 -2.32 8.75
N GLY A 294 -2.55 -2.38 10.05
CA GLY A 294 -3.79 -2.66 10.77
C GLY A 294 -4.54 -1.41 11.17
N SER A 295 -5.11 -1.42 12.38
CA SER A 295 -5.95 -0.36 12.87
C SER A 295 -5.22 0.98 13.03
N VAL A 296 -5.96 2.05 12.74
CA VAL A 296 -5.58 3.41 13.11
C VAL A 296 -6.25 3.71 14.45
N ASP A 297 -5.45 4.13 15.45
CA ASP A 297 -5.90 4.55 16.80
C ASP A 297 -6.87 3.61 17.51
N GLY A 298 -6.35 2.49 18.04
CA GLY A 298 -7.02 1.71 19.07
C GLY A 298 -8.40 1.16 18.68
N PHE A 299 -8.63 0.89 17.41
CA PHE A 299 -9.84 0.26 16.95
C PHE A 299 -10.06 -1.09 17.64
N PRO A 300 -11.29 -1.38 18.09
CA PRO A 300 -11.60 -2.70 18.63
C PRO A 300 -11.42 -3.79 17.57
N PRO A 301 -11.25 -5.04 18.02
CA PRO A 301 -11.17 -6.22 17.18
C PRO A 301 -12.27 -6.26 16.14
N GLN A 302 -11.88 -6.47 14.87
CA GLN A 302 -12.80 -6.56 13.76
C GLN A 302 -13.13 -8.01 13.49
N LYS A 303 -14.40 -8.36 13.57
CA LYS A 303 -14.91 -9.54 12.89
C LYS A 303 -15.30 -9.07 11.50
N LEU A 304 -14.39 -9.18 10.54
CA LEU A 304 -14.76 -8.93 9.15
C LEU A 304 -15.78 -9.97 8.72
N PRO A 305 -16.87 -9.57 8.07
CA PRO A 305 -17.80 -10.52 7.46
C PRO A 305 -17.05 -11.40 6.46
N ASP A 306 -17.53 -12.61 6.25
CA ASP A 306 -17.03 -13.48 5.19
C ASP A 306 -16.97 -12.69 3.88
N TYR A 307 -15.78 -12.51 3.32
CA TYR A 307 -15.58 -11.73 2.09
C TYR A 307 -16.29 -12.34 0.87
N GLY A 308 -16.69 -13.61 0.94
CA GLY A 308 -17.61 -14.22 -0.01
C GLY A 308 -18.97 -13.53 -0.04
N THR A 309 -19.38 -12.91 1.07
CA THR A 309 -20.67 -12.22 1.23
C THR A 309 -20.60 -10.71 1.04
N ILE A 310 -19.42 -10.09 1.13
CA ILE A 310 -19.26 -8.62 0.97
C ILE A 310 -19.61 -8.18 -0.46
N GLY A 311 -19.46 -9.05 -1.46
CA GLY A 311 -19.99 -8.80 -2.81
C GLY A 311 -21.52 -8.64 -2.87
N LEU A 312 -22.24 -9.06 -1.82
CA LEU A 312 -23.69 -9.00 -1.73
C LEU A 312 -24.20 -7.80 -0.91
N LEU A 313 -23.34 -7.05 -0.24
CA LEU A 313 -23.70 -5.77 0.39
C LEU A 313 -23.73 -4.62 -0.64
N ARG A 314 -23.88 -4.97 -1.91
CA ARG A 314 -24.19 -4.02 -2.97
C ARG A 314 -25.68 -3.75 -2.96
N HIS A 315 -26.00 -2.50 -2.75
CA HIS A 315 -27.25 -1.88 -3.13
C HIS A 315 -28.52 -2.46 -2.47
N ASP A 316 -28.87 -1.83 -1.38
CA ASP A 316 -30.25 -1.38 -1.18
C ASP A 316 -30.22 0.09 -0.81
#